data_011331bf987e698b967448117ee40f2f
#
_entry.id   011331bf987e698b967448117ee40f2f
#
_cell.length_a   1.000
_cell.length_b   1.000
_cell.length_c   1.000
_cell.angle_alpha   90.00
_cell.angle_beta   90.00
_cell.angle_gamma   90.00
#
_symmetry.space_group_name_H-M   'P 1'
#
loop_
_entity.id
_entity.type
_entity.pdbx_description
1 polymer ?
#
loop_
_entity_poly.entity_id
_entity_poly.type
_entity_poly.pdbx_seq_one_letter_code
_entity_poly.pdbx_strand_id
1 'polypeptide(L)'
;MGALAYSQRWAAFFKKYDHWRYFFAEWNKVVYLKSYRKHHPVGALEKSLHHGIRWLIHSITQGPDRGSGTYYHHSGWTSSYPETTGYIIPSLLRYAQTGDGPWAESAESAAFEAGNWLLEVQRNDGGWPGGYMHQHRDSVVFNTGQIIRGMRALYLYTGEEVYKQSAHRAIEWIWDQLDAEGKFSSNDFMGAVRVYGTYVVAPILAWAPHFEADKDVWEAKARLHLDWVLTQQQENFWLANCDNTLHKNHKPIIHTIAYTLDGLFDAGCLLKEAKYKIAAIGGAEVLAQKFVERGLLHGRYDKQWCGSEAFIPTGGAQLAILWNKIAADDSHSFWAVEARSSMNTLLSVIATSGARTARDVGGALQGSFPMWGRYETFGLPNWATKYMVDSLMNELNWSDER
;
A
#
# COMPACT_ATOMS: atom_id res chain seq x y z
N MET A 1 14.88 -5.65 12.17
CA MET A 1 14.78 -5.28 13.60
C MET A 1 15.58 -6.26 14.42
N GLY A 2 16.52 -5.78 15.27
CA GLY A 2 17.33 -6.66 16.15
C GLY A 2 16.48 -7.27 17.27
N ALA A 3 16.93 -8.40 17.84
CA ALA A 3 16.22 -9.11 18.92
C ALA A 3 15.94 -8.20 20.15
N LEU A 4 16.88 -7.33 20.51
CA LEU A 4 16.75 -6.38 21.61
C LEU A 4 15.61 -5.38 21.39
N ALA A 5 15.53 -4.78 20.19
CA ALA A 5 14.46 -3.84 19.86
C ALA A 5 13.07 -4.51 19.85
N TYR A 6 13.01 -5.78 19.45
CA TYR A 6 11.78 -6.55 19.49
C TYR A 6 11.32 -6.82 20.94
N SER A 7 12.23 -7.25 21.84
CA SER A 7 11.89 -7.46 23.26
C SER A 7 11.49 -6.17 23.99
N GLN A 8 12.10 -5.03 23.65
CA GLN A 8 11.75 -3.73 24.21
C GLN A 8 10.32 -3.31 23.81
N ARG A 9 9.88 -3.57 22.58
CA ARG A 9 8.51 -3.28 22.14
C ARG A 9 7.48 -4.12 22.90
N TRP A 10 7.77 -5.39 23.16
CA TRP A 10 6.93 -6.24 24.02
C TRP A 10 6.81 -5.69 25.45
N ALA A 11 7.94 -5.36 26.06
CA ALA A 11 7.94 -4.78 27.40
C ALA A 11 7.17 -3.46 27.46
N ALA A 12 7.33 -2.59 26.46
CA ALA A 12 6.60 -1.32 26.40
C ALA A 12 5.09 -1.51 26.14
N PHE A 13 4.71 -2.50 25.33
CA PHE A 13 3.30 -2.84 25.09
C PHE A 13 2.59 -3.24 26.40
N PHE A 14 3.15 -4.15 27.19
CA PHE A 14 2.51 -4.63 28.42
C PHE A 14 2.58 -3.67 29.62
N LYS A 15 3.29 -2.55 29.52
CA LYS A 15 3.28 -1.52 30.56
C LYS A 15 1.91 -0.82 30.71
N LYS A 16 1.08 -0.82 29.67
CA LYS A 16 -0.24 -0.21 29.69
C LYS A 16 -1.30 -1.29 29.98
N TYR A 17 -2.09 -1.10 31.04
CA TYR A 17 -3.08 -2.08 31.51
C TYR A 17 -4.08 -2.48 30.42
N ASP A 18 -4.60 -1.54 29.66
CA ASP A 18 -5.59 -1.80 28.61
C ASP A 18 -5.04 -2.64 27.45
N HIS A 19 -3.73 -2.72 27.26
CA HIS A 19 -3.12 -3.50 26.18
C HIS A 19 -3.29 -5.00 26.33
N TRP A 20 -3.52 -5.50 27.55
CA TRP A 20 -3.89 -6.89 27.77
C TRP A 20 -5.18 -7.27 27.05
N ARG A 21 -6.14 -6.35 26.99
CA ARG A 21 -7.40 -6.55 26.26
C ARG A 21 -7.15 -6.72 24.76
N TYR A 22 -6.26 -5.90 24.19
CA TYR A 22 -5.88 -6.04 22.77
C TYR A 22 -5.16 -7.35 22.50
N PHE A 23 -4.26 -7.76 23.39
CA PHE A 23 -3.56 -9.02 23.26
C PHE A 23 -4.52 -10.22 23.28
N PHE A 24 -5.44 -10.28 24.23
CA PHE A 24 -6.42 -11.36 24.28
C PHE A 24 -7.41 -11.33 23.11
N ALA A 25 -7.82 -10.15 22.66
CA ALA A 25 -8.66 -10.04 21.46
C ALA A 25 -7.95 -10.58 20.23
N GLU A 26 -6.67 -10.26 20.07
CA GLU A 26 -5.84 -10.78 18.97
C GLU A 26 -5.59 -12.27 19.09
N TRP A 27 -5.30 -12.76 20.30
CA TRP A 27 -5.14 -14.19 20.56
C TRP A 27 -6.40 -14.99 20.16
N ASN A 28 -7.58 -14.46 20.50
CA ASN A 28 -8.84 -15.08 20.09
C ASN A 28 -8.99 -15.12 18.57
N LYS A 29 -8.62 -14.06 17.84
CA LYS A 29 -8.61 -14.09 16.36
C LYS A 29 -7.71 -15.21 15.83
N VAL A 30 -6.51 -15.35 16.37
CA VAL A 30 -5.56 -16.39 15.95
C VAL A 30 -6.13 -17.78 16.18
N VAL A 31 -6.72 -18.03 17.36
CA VAL A 31 -7.28 -19.33 17.75
C VAL A 31 -8.50 -19.68 16.88
N TYR A 32 -9.38 -18.73 16.65
CA TYR A 32 -10.66 -18.94 15.96
C TYR A 32 -10.66 -18.58 14.47
N LEU A 33 -9.52 -18.21 13.90
CA LEU A 33 -9.43 -17.75 12.51
C LEU A 33 -10.06 -18.72 11.49
N LYS A 34 -9.87 -20.03 11.67
CA LYS A 34 -10.47 -21.06 10.81
C LYS A 34 -12.00 -21.05 10.86
N SER A 35 -12.58 -20.73 12.04
CA SER A 35 -14.03 -20.62 12.21
C SER A 35 -14.57 -19.37 11.51
N TYR A 36 -13.91 -18.23 11.67
CA TYR A 36 -14.30 -16.98 11.01
C TYR A 36 -14.28 -17.09 9.48
N ARG A 37 -13.33 -17.82 8.92
CA ARG A 37 -13.26 -18.07 7.47
C ARG A 37 -14.39 -18.93 6.91
N LYS A 38 -14.98 -19.80 7.72
CA LYS A 38 -16.12 -20.63 7.31
C LYS A 38 -17.47 -19.90 7.41
N HIS A 39 -17.55 -18.94 8.29
CA HIS A 39 -18.74 -18.13 8.54
C HIS A 39 -18.42 -16.68 8.15
N HIS A 40 -18.64 -16.33 6.86
CA HIS A 40 -18.50 -14.97 6.38
C HIS A 40 -19.36 -14.02 7.23
N PRO A 41 -18.81 -13.08 7.99
CA PRO A 41 -19.59 -12.17 8.81
C PRO A 41 -20.34 -11.20 7.88
N VAL A 42 -21.65 -11.37 7.78
CA VAL A 42 -22.52 -10.49 6.97
C VAL A 42 -22.35 -9.04 7.45
N GLY A 43 -22.15 -8.12 6.53
CA GLY A 43 -21.95 -6.69 6.81
C GLY A 43 -20.59 -6.32 7.41
N ALA A 44 -19.67 -7.29 7.56
CA ALA A 44 -18.34 -6.99 8.10
C ALA A 44 -17.47 -6.16 7.15
N LEU A 45 -17.64 -6.33 5.83
CA LEU A 45 -16.91 -5.59 4.79
C LEU A 45 -17.21 -4.08 4.87
N GLU A 46 -18.48 -3.71 4.79
CA GLU A 46 -18.93 -2.32 4.86
C GLU A 46 -18.56 -1.66 6.19
N LYS A 47 -18.80 -2.37 7.30
CA LYS A 47 -18.38 -1.89 8.61
C LYS A 47 -16.88 -1.64 8.70
N SER A 48 -16.06 -2.54 8.14
CA SER A 48 -14.61 -2.38 8.12
C SER A 48 -14.19 -1.21 7.23
N LEU A 49 -14.87 -1.00 6.09
CA LEU A 49 -14.66 0.15 5.22
C LEU A 49 -14.87 1.46 5.98
N HIS A 50 -16.06 1.66 6.56
CA HIS A 50 -16.38 2.91 7.27
C HIS A 50 -15.45 3.17 8.47
N HIS A 51 -15.10 2.12 9.22
CA HIS A 51 -14.13 2.25 10.32
C HIS A 51 -12.72 2.56 9.82
N GLY A 52 -12.29 1.96 8.72
CA GLY A 52 -11.00 2.23 8.11
C GLY A 52 -10.87 3.67 7.61
N ILE A 53 -11.90 4.17 6.92
CA ILE A 53 -11.97 5.57 6.47
C ILE A 53 -11.87 6.53 7.66
N ARG A 54 -12.70 6.31 8.69
CA ARG A 54 -12.64 7.14 9.91
C ARG A 54 -11.24 7.15 10.52
N TRP A 55 -10.58 5.99 10.55
CA TRP A 55 -9.23 5.90 11.10
C TRP A 55 -8.20 6.63 10.22
N LEU A 56 -8.30 6.55 8.88
CA LEU A 56 -7.43 7.28 7.96
C LEU A 56 -7.60 8.80 8.12
N ILE A 57 -8.83 9.31 8.24
CA ILE A 57 -9.11 10.70 8.55
C ILE A 57 -8.42 11.08 9.87
N HIS A 58 -8.59 10.26 10.90
CA HIS A 58 -7.96 10.53 12.21
C HIS A 58 -6.43 10.53 12.12
N SER A 59 -5.81 9.65 11.32
CA SER A 59 -4.36 9.62 11.14
C SER A 59 -3.78 10.90 10.54
N ILE A 60 -4.59 11.67 9.80
CA ILE A 60 -4.24 12.98 9.23
C ILE A 60 -4.51 14.09 10.25
N THR A 61 -5.70 14.10 10.86
CA THR A 61 -6.18 15.22 11.68
C THR A 61 -5.64 15.23 13.11
N GLN A 62 -5.02 14.16 13.59
CA GLN A 62 -4.47 14.07 14.94
C GLN A 62 -3.12 14.80 15.10
N GLY A 63 -2.35 14.97 14.01
CA GLY A 63 -1.06 15.63 13.98
C GLY A 63 -1.17 17.14 13.78
N PRO A 64 -0.08 17.89 14.02
CA PRO A 64 -0.08 19.36 13.90
C PRO A 64 0.01 19.84 12.45
N ASP A 65 0.46 18.99 11.52
CA ASP A 65 0.90 19.37 10.18
C ASP A 65 0.02 18.85 9.04
N ARG A 66 -1.08 18.16 9.35
CA ARG A 66 -2.02 17.60 8.34
C ARG A 66 -1.46 16.47 7.47
N GLY A 67 -0.30 15.94 7.80
CA GLY A 67 0.20 14.70 7.22
C GLY A 67 -0.24 13.48 8.03
N SER A 68 -0.32 12.33 7.37
CA SER A 68 -0.73 11.08 8.01
C SER A 68 0.44 10.41 8.74
N GLY A 69 0.22 10.01 10.00
CA GLY A 69 1.17 9.25 10.82
C GLY A 69 0.79 7.78 10.98
N THR A 70 1.70 7.01 11.57
CA THR A 70 1.49 5.63 12.01
C THR A 70 1.27 5.61 13.51
N TYR A 71 0.34 4.78 13.99
CA TYR A 71 0.14 4.57 15.43
C TYR A 71 0.82 3.29 15.90
N TYR A 72 1.54 3.37 17.00
CA TYR A 72 2.09 2.21 17.70
C TYR A 72 1.52 2.11 19.11
N HIS A 73 1.04 0.93 19.48
CA HIS A 73 0.55 0.70 20.84
C HIS A 73 1.59 1.03 21.93
N HIS A 74 2.87 0.82 21.64
CA HIS A 74 3.94 1.06 22.61
C HIS A 74 4.39 2.52 22.73
N SER A 75 4.25 3.34 21.69
CA SER A 75 4.81 4.71 21.63
C SER A 75 3.81 5.80 21.19
N GLY A 76 2.62 5.42 20.69
CA GLY A 76 1.66 6.39 20.15
C GLY A 76 1.92 6.74 18.69
N TRP A 77 1.46 7.93 18.28
CA TRP A 77 1.60 8.42 16.91
C TRP A 77 3.04 8.82 16.57
N THR A 78 3.43 8.52 15.34
CA THR A 78 4.66 9.05 14.74
C THR A 78 4.43 10.46 14.19
N SER A 79 5.49 11.14 13.75
CA SER A 79 5.34 12.29 12.86
C SER A 79 4.80 11.82 11.50
N SER A 80 4.36 12.77 10.71
CA SER A 80 3.78 12.54 9.40
C SER A 80 4.77 11.89 8.42
N TYR A 81 4.22 11.08 7.50
CA TYR A 81 4.95 10.40 6.46
C TYR A 81 4.43 10.85 5.08
N PRO A 82 5.18 11.65 4.32
CA PRO A 82 4.71 12.21 3.05
C PRO A 82 4.24 11.16 2.05
N GLU A 83 5.02 10.10 1.84
CA GLU A 83 4.66 9.00 0.94
C GLU A 83 3.25 8.47 1.20
N THR A 84 3.03 8.06 2.45
CA THR A 84 1.78 7.40 2.83
C THR A 84 0.61 8.37 2.83
N THR A 85 0.84 9.63 3.15
CA THR A 85 -0.13 10.71 3.02
C THR A 85 -0.58 10.84 1.57
N GLY A 86 0.39 10.83 0.62
CA GLY A 86 0.09 10.99 -0.80
C GLY A 86 -0.85 9.93 -1.35
N TYR A 87 -0.61 8.66 -1.07
CA TYR A 87 -1.48 7.62 -1.62
C TYR A 87 -2.76 7.33 -0.80
N ILE A 88 -2.92 7.95 0.38
CA ILE A 88 -4.20 7.93 1.11
C ILE A 88 -5.24 8.86 0.45
N ILE A 89 -4.81 9.96 -0.13
CA ILE A 89 -5.68 10.95 -0.78
C ILE A 89 -6.64 10.32 -1.79
N PRO A 90 -6.21 9.50 -2.78
CA PRO A 90 -7.13 8.85 -3.71
C PRO A 90 -8.22 8.02 -3.03
N SER A 91 -7.87 7.32 -1.95
CA SER A 91 -8.82 6.48 -1.21
C SER A 91 -9.89 7.32 -0.50
N LEU A 92 -9.51 8.46 0.07
CA LEU A 92 -10.44 9.37 0.72
C LEU A 92 -11.37 10.06 -0.28
N LEU A 93 -10.83 10.55 -1.40
CA LEU A 93 -11.63 11.18 -2.46
C LEU A 93 -12.60 10.19 -3.11
N ARG A 94 -12.14 8.97 -3.42
CA ARG A 94 -13.02 7.90 -3.93
C ARG A 94 -14.17 7.59 -2.98
N TYR A 95 -13.89 7.53 -1.69
CA TYR A 95 -14.94 7.30 -0.69
C TYR A 95 -15.91 8.50 -0.61
N ALA A 96 -15.41 9.72 -0.70
CA ALA A 96 -16.22 10.93 -0.63
C ALA A 96 -17.16 11.10 -1.85
N GLN A 97 -16.70 10.70 -3.04
CA GLN A 97 -17.45 10.87 -4.31
C GLN A 97 -18.79 10.17 -4.33
N THR A 98 -18.97 9.06 -3.62
CA THR A 98 -20.25 8.35 -3.56
C THR A 98 -21.32 9.11 -2.78
N GLY A 99 -20.91 9.98 -1.84
CA GLY A 99 -21.81 10.76 -0.99
C GLY A 99 -22.61 9.97 0.05
N ASP A 100 -22.63 8.63 -0.02
CA ASP A 100 -23.47 7.77 0.80
C ASP A 100 -22.82 7.33 2.12
N GLY A 101 -21.51 7.56 2.26
CA GLY A 101 -20.76 7.15 3.43
C GLY A 101 -20.87 8.13 4.60
N PRO A 102 -20.92 7.65 5.86
CA PRO A 102 -21.08 8.51 7.04
C PRO A 102 -19.91 9.48 7.27
N TRP A 103 -18.83 9.35 6.52
CA TRP A 103 -17.59 10.16 6.63
C TRP A 103 -17.24 10.89 5.34
N ALA A 104 -18.16 11.00 4.35
CA ALA A 104 -17.86 11.53 3.02
C ALA A 104 -17.26 12.94 3.06
N GLU A 105 -17.94 13.91 3.71
CA GLU A 105 -17.45 15.28 3.87
C GLU A 105 -16.11 15.37 4.62
N SER A 106 -15.95 14.56 5.69
CA SER A 106 -14.72 14.54 6.46
C SER A 106 -13.55 13.93 5.69
N ALA A 107 -13.82 12.95 4.82
CA ALA A 107 -12.82 12.32 3.96
C ALA A 107 -12.34 13.31 2.88
N GLU A 108 -13.26 14.04 2.27
CA GLU A 108 -12.94 15.09 1.30
C GLU A 108 -12.08 16.19 1.94
N SER A 109 -12.51 16.74 3.08
CA SER A 109 -11.74 17.76 3.81
C SER A 109 -10.33 17.28 4.17
N ALA A 110 -10.21 16.07 4.71
CA ALA A 110 -8.90 15.50 5.05
C ALA A 110 -8.00 15.28 3.83
N ALA A 111 -8.57 14.92 2.68
CA ALA A 111 -7.82 14.76 1.44
C ALA A 111 -7.25 16.10 0.94
N PHE A 112 -8.04 17.19 1.01
CA PHE A 112 -7.57 18.53 0.65
C PHE A 112 -6.52 19.05 1.61
N GLU A 113 -6.73 18.90 2.93
CA GLU A 113 -5.74 19.29 3.93
C GLU A 113 -4.41 18.58 3.72
N ALA A 114 -4.44 17.27 3.47
CA ALA A 114 -3.26 16.46 3.17
C ALA A 114 -2.58 16.89 1.85
N GLY A 115 -3.36 17.20 0.83
CA GLY A 115 -2.85 17.68 -0.46
C GLY A 115 -2.13 19.01 -0.35
N ASN A 116 -2.70 19.98 0.36
CA ASN A 116 -2.09 21.28 0.61
C ASN A 116 -0.79 21.15 1.41
N TRP A 117 -0.81 20.32 2.46
CA TRP A 117 0.42 20.03 3.21
C TRP A 117 1.52 19.40 2.33
N LEU A 118 1.18 18.49 1.43
CA LEU A 118 2.14 17.90 0.50
C LEU A 118 2.74 18.95 -0.46
N LEU A 119 1.96 19.94 -0.92
CA LEU A 119 2.49 21.05 -1.71
C LEU A 119 3.50 21.88 -0.91
N GLU A 120 3.24 22.13 0.38
CA GLU A 120 4.13 22.89 1.28
C GLU A 120 5.46 22.17 1.53
N VAL A 121 5.46 20.82 1.64
CA VAL A 121 6.65 20.03 1.95
C VAL A 121 7.38 19.48 0.72
N GLN A 122 6.90 19.77 -0.49
CA GLN A 122 7.63 19.47 -1.72
C GLN A 122 8.94 20.23 -1.75
N ARG A 123 10.04 19.54 -2.03
CA ARG A 123 11.37 20.15 -2.05
C ARG A 123 11.62 20.92 -3.35
N ASN A 124 12.61 21.80 -3.31
CA ASN A 124 13.01 22.59 -4.48
C ASN A 124 13.54 21.75 -5.65
N ASP A 125 14.04 20.54 -5.38
CA ASP A 125 14.46 19.58 -6.39
C ASP A 125 13.28 18.93 -7.13
N GLY A 126 12.06 19.11 -6.65
CA GLY A 126 10.82 18.51 -7.20
C GLY A 126 10.37 17.25 -6.47
N GLY A 127 11.23 16.58 -5.72
CA GLY A 127 10.92 15.37 -4.96
C GLY A 127 10.28 15.66 -3.60
N TRP A 128 9.96 14.59 -2.87
CA TRP A 128 9.50 14.65 -1.48
C TRP A 128 10.41 13.87 -0.54
N PRO A 129 10.55 14.34 0.73
CA PRO A 129 11.38 13.69 1.72
C PRO A 129 11.03 12.23 1.92
N GLY A 130 12.04 11.37 2.05
CA GLY A 130 11.87 9.97 2.41
C GLY A 130 11.58 9.76 3.89
N GLY A 131 10.75 8.78 4.22
CA GLY A 131 10.46 8.41 5.61
C GLY A 131 9.61 9.44 6.36
N TYR A 132 9.70 9.41 7.68
CA TYR A 132 8.96 10.33 8.56
C TYR A 132 9.61 11.72 8.61
N MET A 133 8.80 12.77 8.70
CA MET A 133 9.27 14.17 8.69
C MET A 133 10.37 14.48 9.71
N HIS A 134 10.31 13.89 10.91
CA HIS A 134 11.36 14.08 11.92
C HIS A 134 12.74 13.51 11.54
N GLN A 135 12.83 12.69 10.49
CA GLN A 135 14.08 12.08 10.03
C GLN A 135 14.87 12.99 9.10
N HIS A 136 14.28 14.07 8.60
CA HIS A 136 14.90 15.08 7.73
C HIS A 136 15.71 14.48 6.55
N ARG A 137 15.13 13.47 5.90
CA ARG A 137 15.80 12.79 4.78
C ARG A 137 15.68 13.58 3.49
N ASP A 138 16.58 13.26 2.56
CA ASP A 138 16.51 13.76 1.18
C ASP A 138 15.31 13.14 0.43
N SER A 139 15.05 13.67 -0.77
CA SER A 139 14.03 13.15 -1.67
C SER A 139 14.31 11.69 -2.04
N VAL A 140 13.27 10.85 -2.07
CA VAL A 140 13.37 9.42 -2.38
C VAL A 140 12.43 9.07 -3.52
N VAL A 141 12.93 8.33 -4.51
CA VAL A 141 12.19 7.96 -5.74
C VAL A 141 10.86 7.29 -5.41
N PHE A 142 10.89 6.23 -4.60
CA PHE A 142 9.66 5.49 -4.28
C PHE A 142 8.63 6.39 -3.57
N ASN A 143 9.07 7.17 -2.57
CA ASN A 143 8.20 8.07 -1.81
C ASN A 143 7.56 9.13 -2.73
N THR A 144 8.36 9.76 -3.58
CA THR A 144 7.89 10.74 -4.56
C THR A 144 6.88 10.13 -5.54
N GLY A 145 7.17 8.94 -6.05
CA GLY A 145 6.28 8.19 -6.95
C GLY A 145 4.92 7.82 -6.36
N GLN A 146 4.83 7.68 -5.03
CA GLN A 146 3.53 7.43 -4.40
C GLN A 146 2.74 8.73 -4.21
N ILE A 147 3.41 9.86 -3.97
CA ILE A 147 2.74 11.15 -3.76
C ILE A 147 2.08 11.67 -5.04
N ILE A 148 2.67 11.45 -6.21
CA ILE A 148 2.06 11.85 -7.49
C ILE A 148 0.69 11.18 -7.75
N ARG A 149 0.37 10.05 -7.09
CA ARG A 149 -0.98 9.45 -7.10
C ARG A 149 -2.00 10.38 -6.44
N GLY A 150 -1.64 10.95 -5.28
CA GLY A 150 -2.46 11.93 -4.57
C GLY A 150 -2.64 13.22 -5.35
N MET A 151 -1.55 13.73 -5.93
CA MET A 151 -1.62 14.93 -6.79
C MET A 151 -2.55 14.71 -7.99
N ARG A 152 -2.49 13.50 -8.61
CA ARG A 152 -3.40 13.17 -9.73
C ARG A 152 -4.86 13.13 -9.28
N ALA A 153 -5.15 12.50 -8.17
CA ALA A 153 -6.52 12.41 -7.66
C ALA A 153 -7.09 13.81 -7.36
N LEU A 154 -6.30 14.68 -6.74
CA LEU A 154 -6.69 16.07 -6.47
C LEU A 154 -6.89 16.87 -7.76
N TYR A 155 -5.97 16.75 -8.71
CA TYR A 155 -6.12 17.42 -10.01
C TYR A 155 -7.40 16.99 -10.75
N LEU A 156 -7.67 15.70 -10.80
CA LEU A 156 -8.87 15.17 -11.45
C LEU A 156 -10.16 15.57 -10.71
N TYR A 157 -10.10 15.73 -9.40
CA TYR A 157 -11.24 16.09 -8.58
C TYR A 157 -11.56 17.59 -8.64
N THR A 158 -10.52 18.46 -8.64
CA THR A 158 -10.68 19.93 -8.54
C THR A 158 -10.46 20.69 -9.84
N GLY A 159 -9.66 20.14 -10.77
CA GLY A 159 -9.15 20.85 -11.93
C GLY A 159 -8.04 21.86 -11.63
N GLU A 160 -7.53 21.92 -10.40
CA GLU A 160 -6.51 22.89 -10.00
C GLU A 160 -5.12 22.55 -10.54
N GLU A 161 -4.57 23.44 -11.36
CA GLU A 161 -3.26 23.27 -12.04
C GLU A 161 -2.07 23.15 -11.08
N VAL A 162 -2.18 23.62 -9.84
CA VAL A 162 -1.09 23.53 -8.85
C VAL A 162 -0.68 22.10 -8.58
N TYR A 163 -1.65 21.16 -8.53
CA TYR A 163 -1.38 19.74 -8.33
C TYR A 163 -0.68 19.11 -9.55
N LYS A 164 -1.12 19.49 -10.76
CA LYS A 164 -0.50 19.04 -12.00
C LYS A 164 0.94 19.54 -12.14
N GLN A 165 1.20 20.81 -11.85
CA GLN A 165 2.54 21.39 -11.88
C GLN A 165 3.47 20.76 -10.84
N SER A 166 2.96 20.50 -9.63
CA SER A 166 3.68 19.79 -8.60
C SER A 166 4.06 18.36 -9.03
N ALA A 167 3.12 17.62 -9.62
CA ALA A 167 3.36 16.29 -10.17
C ALA A 167 4.38 16.31 -11.31
N HIS A 168 4.33 17.29 -12.20
CA HIS A 168 5.29 17.42 -13.31
C HIS A 168 6.72 17.56 -12.81
N ARG A 169 6.97 18.50 -11.89
CA ARG A 169 8.31 18.68 -11.29
C ARG A 169 8.82 17.39 -10.63
N ALA A 170 7.92 16.65 -9.98
CA ALA A 170 8.25 15.40 -9.32
C ALA A 170 8.58 14.29 -10.32
N ILE A 171 7.85 14.19 -11.42
CA ILE A 171 8.08 13.19 -12.47
C ILE A 171 9.42 13.45 -13.16
N GLU A 172 9.73 14.69 -13.50
CA GLU A 172 11.03 15.04 -14.07
C GLU A 172 12.18 14.68 -13.10
N TRP A 173 12.04 15.04 -11.83
CA TRP A 173 13.01 14.64 -10.81
C TRP A 173 13.16 13.12 -10.69
N ILE A 174 12.08 12.33 -10.74
CA ILE A 174 12.13 10.86 -10.71
C ILE A 174 12.92 10.33 -11.92
N TRP A 175 12.65 10.85 -13.13
CA TRP A 175 13.33 10.39 -14.33
C TRP A 175 14.82 10.74 -14.39
N ASP A 176 15.26 11.76 -13.67
CA ASP A 176 16.67 12.09 -13.51
C ASP A 176 17.42 11.06 -12.64
N GLN A 177 16.70 10.23 -11.88
CA GLN A 177 17.29 9.16 -11.07
C GLN A 177 17.43 7.83 -11.82
N LEU A 178 16.88 7.74 -13.03
CA LEU A 178 16.93 6.53 -13.86
C LEU A 178 18.23 6.51 -14.66
N ASP A 179 19.01 5.42 -14.53
CA ASP A 179 20.23 5.25 -15.31
C ASP A 179 19.98 4.67 -16.70
N ALA A 180 21.04 4.61 -17.52
CA ALA A 180 20.97 4.08 -18.89
C ALA A 180 20.61 2.58 -18.97
N GLU A 181 20.72 1.84 -17.87
CA GLU A 181 20.35 0.44 -17.78
C GLU A 181 18.90 0.23 -17.31
N GLY A 182 18.17 1.31 -17.05
CA GLY A 182 16.78 1.28 -16.60
C GLY A 182 16.60 1.07 -15.09
N LYS A 183 17.60 1.36 -14.29
CA LYS A 183 17.57 1.23 -12.84
C LYS A 183 17.41 2.59 -12.19
N PHE A 184 16.58 2.70 -11.16
CA PHE A 184 16.67 3.83 -10.23
C PHE A 184 17.89 3.64 -9.34
N SER A 185 19.03 4.16 -9.77
CA SER A 185 20.34 3.93 -9.14
C SER A 185 20.75 5.01 -8.16
N SER A 186 20.05 6.16 -8.16
CA SER A 186 20.24 7.24 -7.20
C SER A 186 18.94 7.56 -6.46
N ASN A 187 19.07 8.08 -5.26
CA ASN A 187 17.95 8.48 -4.40
C ASN A 187 16.85 7.40 -4.20
N ASP A 188 17.20 6.11 -4.36
CA ASP A 188 16.30 5.03 -3.99
C ASP A 188 16.37 4.73 -2.48
N PHE A 189 15.33 4.11 -1.96
CA PHE A 189 15.22 3.84 -0.53
C PHE A 189 16.38 2.98 -0.03
N MET A 190 17.12 3.47 0.95
CA MET A 190 18.34 2.84 1.51
C MET A 190 19.49 2.69 0.49
N GLY A 191 19.49 3.44 -0.60
CA GLY A 191 20.58 3.43 -1.60
C GLY A 191 20.71 2.09 -2.35
N ALA A 192 19.60 1.40 -2.59
CA ALA A 192 19.62 0.11 -3.26
C ALA A 192 18.60 0.01 -4.38
N VAL A 193 19.05 -0.48 -5.52
CA VAL A 193 18.19 -0.72 -6.70
C VAL A 193 17.11 -1.77 -6.40
N ARG A 194 15.86 -1.47 -6.76
CA ARG A 194 14.68 -2.28 -6.44
C ARG A 194 13.75 -2.46 -7.63
N VAL A 195 13.18 -3.66 -7.76
CA VAL A 195 12.21 -3.97 -8.82
C VAL A 195 10.84 -3.34 -8.58
N TYR A 196 10.48 -3.00 -7.35
CA TYR A 196 9.20 -2.34 -7.05
C TYR A 196 9.13 -0.86 -7.49
N GLY A 197 10.16 -0.36 -8.18
CA GLY A 197 10.08 0.86 -9.00
C GLY A 197 8.97 0.81 -10.06
N THR A 198 8.50 -0.38 -10.44
CA THR A 198 7.28 -0.55 -11.26
C THR A 198 6.08 0.20 -10.67
N TYR A 199 5.98 0.26 -9.34
CA TYR A 199 4.91 0.96 -8.62
C TYR A 199 5.09 2.49 -8.60
N VAL A 200 6.27 2.99 -9.02
CA VAL A 200 6.56 4.39 -9.34
C VAL A 200 6.23 4.71 -10.78
N VAL A 201 6.58 3.81 -11.69
CA VAL A 201 6.40 4.00 -13.15
C VAL A 201 4.91 4.01 -13.54
N ALA A 202 4.11 3.12 -12.96
CA ALA A 202 2.69 3.04 -13.29
C ALA A 202 1.91 4.38 -13.06
N PRO A 203 2.04 5.10 -11.94
CA PRO A 203 1.40 6.41 -11.79
C PRO A 203 1.95 7.49 -12.73
N ILE A 204 3.23 7.43 -13.13
CA ILE A 204 3.76 8.34 -14.15
C ILE A 204 3.07 8.10 -15.50
N LEU A 205 2.92 6.84 -15.90
CA LEU A 205 2.17 6.49 -17.11
C LEU A 205 0.70 6.93 -17.03
N ALA A 206 0.09 6.91 -15.86
CA ALA A 206 -1.27 7.43 -15.67
C ALA A 206 -1.35 8.96 -15.82
N TRP A 207 -0.26 9.68 -15.57
CA TRP A 207 -0.14 11.12 -15.81
C TRP A 207 0.15 11.47 -17.28
N ALA A 208 0.76 10.59 -18.06
CA ALA A 208 1.24 10.85 -19.42
C ALA A 208 0.16 11.48 -20.34
N PRO A 209 -1.13 11.10 -20.31
CA PRO A 209 -2.16 11.74 -21.12
C PRO A 209 -2.40 13.23 -20.82
N HIS A 210 -1.94 13.74 -19.68
CA HIS A 210 -2.05 15.14 -19.27
C HIS A 210 -0.83 15.99 -19.66
N PHE A 211 0.22 15.35 -20.23
CA PHE A 211 1.50 15.97 -20.62
C PHE A 211 1.92 15.48 -22.02
N GLU A 212 1.21 15.95 -23.03
CA GLU A 212 1.36 15.48 -24.43
C GLU A 212 2.80 15.61 -24.95
N ALA A 213 3.52 16.66 -24.56
CA ALA A 213 4.91 16.91 -25.00
C ALA A 213 5.91 15.90 -24.42
N ASP A 214 5.64 15.35 -23.23
CA ASP A 214 6.56 14.50 -22.48
C ASP A 214 6.21 13.02 -22.60
N LYS A 215 5.00 12.71 -23.05
CA LYS A 215 4.40 11.37 -23.05
C LYS A 215 5.31 10.31 -23.65
N ASP A 216 5.80 10.53 -24.87
CA ASP A 216 6.61 9.53 -25.60
C ASP A 216 7.94 9.26 -24.89
N VAL A 217 8.55 10.30 -24.31
CA VAL A 217 9.80 10.19 -23.53
C VAL A 217 9.54 9.41 -22.24
N TRP A 218 8.46 9.72 -21.53
CA TRP A 218 8.09 9.02 -20.30
C TRP A 218 7.74 7.55 -20.56
N GLU A 219 7.01 7.25 -21.64
CA GLU A 219 6.72 5.88 -22.03
C GLU A 219 7.99 5.11 -22.39
N ALA A 220 8.97 5.73 -23.09
CA ALA A 220 10.25 5.10 -23.40
C ALA A 220 11.07 4.79 -22.15
N LYS A 221 11.19 5.74 -21.22
CA LYS A 221 11.85 5.54 -19.93
C LYS A 221 11.14 4.47 -19.08
N ALA A 222 9.82 4.46 -19.10
CA ALA A 222 9.02 3.43 -18.43
C ALA A 222 9.33 2.03 -18.96
N ARG A 223 9.34 1.84 -20.30
CA ARG A 223 9.71 0.56 -20.92
C ARG A 223 11.10 0.13 -20.52
N LEU A 224 12.07 1.04 -20.52
CA LEU A 224 13.45 0.74 -20.11
C LEU A 224 13.50 0.16 -18.68
N HIS A 225 12.80 0.79 -17.73
CA HIS A 225 12.74 0.28 -16.35
C HIS A 225 12.01 -1.06 -16.26
N LEU A 226 10.84 -1.19 -16.91
CA LEU A 226 10.03 -2.39 -16.86
C LEU A 226 10.74 -3.59 -17.51
N ASP A 227 11.45 -3.39 -18.61
CA ASP A 227 12.23 -4.44 -19.27
C ASP A 227 13.40 -4.88 -18.39
N TRP A 228 14.08 -3.97 -17.70
CA TRP A 228 15.05 -4.34 -16.68
C TRP A 228 14.39 -5.18 -15.56
N VAL A 229 13.21 -4.82 -15.07
CA VAL A 229 12.51 -5.57 -14.04
C VAL A 229 12.19 -6.99 -14.51
N LEU A 230 11.78 -7.19 -15.75
CA LEU A 230 11.55 -8.53 -16.30
C LEU A 230 12.80 -9.41 -16.26
N THR A 231 14.00 -8.84 -16.39
CA THR A 231 15.26 -9.61 -16.25
C THR A 231 15.50 -10.11 -14.83
N GLN A 232 14.82 -9.54 -13.84
CA GLN A 232 14.92 -9.92 -12.43
C GLN A 232 13.87 -10.96 -12.02
N GLN A 233 12.93 -11.31 -12.88
CA GLN A 233 11.91 -12.32 -12.65
C GLN A 233 12.41 -13.70 -13.11
N GLN A 234 12.25 -14.73 -12.27
CA GLN A 234 12.59 -16.11 -12.59
C GLN A 234 11.45 -16.80 -13.33
N GLU A 235 11.72 -17.95 -13.94
CA GLU A 235 10.72 -18.76 -14.66
C GLU A 235 9.50 -19.14 -13.81
N ASN A 236 9.67 -19.26 -12.49
CA ASN A 236 8.58 -19.50 -11.55
C ASN A 236 7.94 -18.21 -11.03
N PHE A 237 8.16 -17.08 -11.70
CA PHE A 237 7.65 -15.74 -11.39
C PHE A 237 8.18 -15.11 -10.08
N TRP A 238 9.14 -15.72 -9.39
CA TRP A 238 9.77 -15.11 -8.24
C TRP A 238 10.68 -13.94 -8.66
N LEU A 239 10.74 -12.88 -7.83
CA LEU A 239 11.41 -11.63 -8.14
C LEU A 239 12.67 -11.44 -7.29
N ALA A 240 13.83 -11.33 -7.92
CA ALA A 240 15.06 -10.87 -7.27
C ALA A 240 15.01 -9.35 -7.01
N ASN A 241 15.88 -8.85 -6.13
CA ASN A 241 15.98 -7.42 -5.78
C ASN A 241 14.64 -6.77 -5.35
N CYS A 242 13.74 -7.55 -4.75
CA CYS A 242 12.38 -7.15 -4.41
C CYS A 242 12.17 -6.82 -2.93
N ASP A 243 13.17 -6.99 -2.04
CA ASP A 243 13.00 -6.68 -0.62
C ASP A 243 13.23 -5.18 -0.32
N ASN A 244 12.56 -4.67 0.71
CA ASN A 244 12.75 -3.30 1.20
C ASN A 244 13.96 -3.16 2.15
N THR A 245 14.77 -4.23 2.34
CA THR A 245 16.00 -4.21 3.13
C THR A 245 17.18 -4.70 2.29
N LEU A 246 18.41 -4.37 2.68
CA LEU A 246 19.62 -4.83 1.98
C LEU A 246 19.93 -6.31 2.25
N HIS A 247 19.46 -6.86 3.37
CA HIS A 247 19.92 -8.14 3.88
C HIS A 247 18.99 -9.32 3.59
N LYS A 248 17.77 -9.06 3.12
CA LYS A 248 16.74 -10.11 2.96
C LYS A 248 16.24 -10.31 1.51
N ASN A 249 17.03 -9.87 0.52
CA ASN A 249 16.68 -10.07 -0.90
C ASN A 249 16.49 -11.53 -1.31
N HIS A 250 17.02 -12.49 -0.55
CA HIS A 250 16.77 -13.92 -0.74
C HIS A 250 15.36 -14.35 -0.28
N LYS A 251 14.66 -13.52 0.47
CA LYS A 251 13.29 -13.70 0.96
C LYS A 251 12.56 -12.35 1.02
N PRO A 252 12.20 -11.79 -0.13
CA PRO A 252 11.50 -10.51 -0.16
C PRO A 252 10.19 -10.54 0.63
N ILE A 253 9.84 -9.38 1.16
CA ILE A 253 8.61 -9.17 1.90
C ILE A 253 7.41 -9.13 0.95
N ILE A 254 6.29 -9.72 1.36
CA ILE A 254 5.11 -9.90 0.50
C ILE A 254 4.57 -8.57 -0.06
N HIS A 255 4.63 -7.48 0.72
CA HIS A 255 4.06 -6.22 0.25
C HIS A 255 4.89 -5.55 -0.86
N THR A 256 6.20 -5.77 -0.92
CA THR A 256 7.01 -5.28 -2.05
C THR A 256 6.88 -6.18 -3.28
N ILE A 257 6.66 -7.48 -3.09
CA ILE A 257 6.26 -8.38 -4.17
C ILE A 257 4.94 -7.88 -4.78
N ALA A 258 3.94 -7.60 -3.94
CA ALA A 258 2.65 -7.08 -4.39
C ALA A 258 2.78 -5.73 -5.12
N TYR A 259 3.60 -4.80 -4.64
CA TYR A 259 3.92 -3.55 -5.34
C TYR A 259 4.48 -3.80 -6.75
N THR A 260 5.44 -4.73 -6.86
CA THR A 260 6.07 -5.02 -8.15
C THR A 260 5.05 -5.58 -9.14
N LEU A 261 4.25 -6.55 -8.72
CA LEU A 261 3.25 -7.18 -9.57
C LEU A 261 2.12 -6.21 -9.96
N ASP A 262 1.62 -5.40 -9.02
CA ASP A 262 0.58 -4.42 -9.31
C ASP A 262 1.07 -3.32 -10.26
N GLY A 263 2.30 -2.83 -10.06
CA GLY A 263 2.92 -1.87 -10.96
C GLY A 263 3.16 -2.42 -12.38
N LEU A 264 3.60 -3.69 -12.52
CA LEU A 264 3.72 -4.36 -13.80
C LEU A 264 2.37 -4.50 -14.51
N PHE A 265 1.33 -4.88 -13.77
CA PHE A 265 -0.01 -5.04 -14.33
C PHE A 265 -0.57 -3.72 -14.87
N ASP A 266 -0.55 -2.67 -14.02
CA ASP A 266 -1.04 -1.35 -14.40
C ASP A 266 -0.24 -0.77 -15.58
N ALA A 267 1.09 -0.86 -15.56
CA ALA A 267 1.92 -0.41 -16.66
C ALA A 267 1.63 -1.20 -17.95
N GLY A 268 1.43 -2.51 -17.84
CA GLY A 268 1.06 -3.35 -18.99
C GLY A 268 -0.28 -2.97 -19.62
N CYS A 269 -1.26 -2.55 -18.80
CA CYS A 269 -2.53 -2.02 -19.28
C CYS A 269 -2.36 -0.67 -19.97
N LEU A 270 -1.64 0.26 -19.34
CA LEU A 270 -1.44 1.63 -19.84
C LEU A 270 -0.63 1.66 -21.13
N LEU A 271 0.43 0.86 -21.23
CA LEU A 271 1.27 0.73 -22.42
C LEU A 271 0.69 -0.21 -23.48
N LYS A 272 -0.38 -0.96 -23.15
CA LYS A 272 -0.97 -2.02 -23.99
C LYS A 272 0.05 -3.11 -24.35
N GLU A 273 0.92 -3.48 -23.42
CA GLU A 273 1.97 -4.49 -23.61
C GLU A 273 1.72 -5.73 -22.75
N ALA A 274 1.40 -6.83 -23.42
CA ALA A 274 1.03 -8.11 -22.79
C ALA A 274 2.15 -8.70 -21.92
N LYS A 275 3.44 -8.50 -22.28
CA LYS A 275 4.58 -9.08 -21.54
C LYS A 275 4.59 -8.69 -20.06
N TYR A 276 4.26 -7.44 -19.74
CA TYR A 276 4.21 -6.95 -18.35
C TYR A 276 3.01 -7.51 -17.59
N LYS A 277 1.86 -7.60 -18.26
CA LYS A 277 0.65 -8.23 -17.68
C LYS A 277 0.90 -9.71 -17.38
N ILE A 278 1.47 -10.47 -18.30
CA ILE A 278 1.80 -11.90 -18.13
C ILE A 278 2.71 -12.11 -16.93
N ALA A 279 3.77 -11.28 -16.80
CA ALA A 279 4.69 -11.33 -15.69
C ALA A 279 3.99 -11.07 -14.33
N ALA A 280 3.08 -10.12 -14.29
CA ALA A 280 2.29 -9.79 -13.11
C ALA A 280 1.31 -10.90 -12.74
N ILE A 281 0.53 -11.38 -13.72
CA ILE A 281 -0.50 -12.41 -13.54
C ILE A 281 0.13 -13.71 -13.02
N GLY A 282 1.26 -14.15 -13.59
CA GLY A 282 1.93 -15.38 -13.15
C GLY A 282 2.35 -15.34 -11.68
N GLY A 283 2.93 -14.23 -11.21
CA GLY A 283 3.26 -14.05 -9.79
C GLY A 283 2.04 -13.95 -8.89
N ALA A 284 0.98 -13.27 -9.34
CA ALA A 284 -0.27 -13.13 -8.62
C ALA A 284 -1.00 -14.48 -8.47
N GLU A 285 -0.97 -15.33 -9.49
CA GLU A 285 -1.54 -16.68 -9.48
C GLU A 285 -0.84 -17.58 -8.46
N VAL A 286 0.50 -17.61 -8.45
CA VAL A 286 1.27 -18.38 -7.47
C VAL A 286 0.86 -17.99 -6.05
N LEU A 287 0.73 -16.71 -5.76
CA LEU A 287 0.32 -16.24 -4.43
C LEU A 287 -1.16 -16.54 -4.12
N ALA A 288 -2.05 -16.51 -5.12
CA ALA A 288 -3.44 -16.91 -4.95
C ALA A 288 -3.57 -18.39 -4.60
N GLN A 289 -2.84 -19.28 -5.31
CA GLN A 289 -2.81 -20.71 -5.00
C GLN A 289 -2.33 -20.95 -3.56
N LYS A 290 -1.23 -20.30 -3.13
CA LYS A 290 -0.74 -20.41 -1.74
C LYS A 290 -1.74 -19.90 -0.71
N PHE A 291 -2.50 -18.86 -1.05
CA PHE A 291 -3.54 -18.34 -0.17
C PHE A 291 -4.72 -19.32 -0.05
N VAL A 292 -5.22 -19.85 -1.17
CA VAL A 292 -6.32 -20.81 -1.18
C VAL A 292 -5.96 -22.09 -0.42
N GLU A 293 -4.76 -22.64 -0.66
CA GLU A 293 -4.28 -23.86 0.00
C GLU A 293 -4.22 -23.71 1.54
N ARG A 294 -3.70 -22.59 2.03
CA ARG A 294 -3.40 -22.38 3.46
C ARG A 294 -4.41 -21.50 4.18
N GLY A 295 -5.08 -20.63 3.43
CA GLY A 295 -5.98 -19.61 3.92
C GLY A 295 -5.33 -18.45 4.65
N LEU A 296 -4.01 -18.38 4.60
CA LEU A 296 -3.22 -17.28 5.13
C LEU A 296 -1.87 -17.26 4.40
N LEU A 297 -1.41 -16.09 3.99
CA LEU A 297 -0.10 -15.94 3.39
C LEU A 297 0.99 -15.79 4.45
N HIS A 298 2.23 -16.03 4.05
CA HIS A 298 3.41 -15.68 4.83
C HIS A 298 3.85 -14.25 4.54
N GLY A 299 4.57 -13.65 5.48
CA GLY A 299 5.12 -12.31 5.34
C GLY A 299 6.28 -12.22 4.34
N ARG A 300 6.96 -13.35 4.06
CA ARG A 300 8.11 -13.43 3.15
C ARG A 300 8.13 -14.73 2.37
N TYR A 301 8.70 -14.70 1.15
CA TYR A 301 8.84 -15.87 0.28
C TYR A 301 10.24 -15.92 -0.34
N ASP A 302 10.88 -17.11 -0.30
CA ASP A 302 12.14 -17.36 -0.99
C ASP A 302 11.92 -17.76 -2.48
N LYS A 303 13.02 -18.00 -3.18
CA LYS A 303 13.01 -18.32 -4.62
C LYS A 303 12.29 -19.62 -4.99
N GLN A 304 11.98 -20.48 -4.03
CA GLN A 304 11.12 -21.66 -4.20
C GLN A 304 9.68 -21.40 -3.73
N TRP A 305 9.34 -20.17 -3.42
CA TRP A 305 8.06 -19.79 -2.83
C TRP A 305 7.80 -20.47 -1.48
N CYS A 306 8.85 -20.85 -0.75
CA CYS A 306 8.72 -21.28 0.63
C CYS A 306 8.51 -20.08 1.54
N GLY A 307 7.37 -20.06 2.23
CA GLY A 307 6.96 -18.94 3.06
C GLY A 307 7.60 -18.93 4.44
N SER A 308 7.77 -17.75 5.01
CA SER A 308 8.24 -17.53 6.38
C SER A 308 7.66 -16.24 6.96
N GLU A 309 7.80 -16.09 8.28
CA GLU A 309 7.33 -14.97 9.08
C GLU A 309 5.78 -14.85 9.13
N ALA A 310 5.29 -14.03 10.06
CA ALA A 310 3.87 -13.76 10.25
C ALA A 310 3.27 -13.07 9.02
N PHE A 311 1.98 -13.31 8.78
CA PHE A 311 1.24 -12.64 7.70
C PHE A 311 1.34 -11.12 7.85
N ILE A 312 1.51 -10.45 6.71
CA ILE A 312 1.52 -8.98 6.62
C ILE A 312 0.25 -8.55 5.89
N PRO A 313 -0.75 -8.06 6.64
CA PRO A 313 -2.05 -7.68 6.08
C PRO A 313 -1.99 -6.67 4.94
N THR A 314 -1.01 -5.75 4.95
CA THR A 314 -0.75 -4.83 3.83
C THR A 314 -0.59 -5.57 2.51
N GLY A 315 0.29 -6.59 2.47
CA GLY A 315 0.51 -7.38 1.25
C GLY A 315 -0.73 -8.17 0.83
N GLY A 316 -1.52 -8.66 1.79
CA GLY A 316 -2.81 -9.30 1.50
C GLY A 316 -3.80 -8.35 0.85
N ALA A 317 -3.93 -7.13 1.37
CA ALA A 317 -4.83 -6.11 0.82
C ALA A 317 -4.40 -5.67 -0.60
N GLN A 318 -3.11 -5.49 -0.82
CA GLN A 318 -2.56 -5.18 -2.15
C GLN A 318 -2.82 -6.29 -3.17
N LEU A 319 -2.64 -7.54 -2.77
CA LEU A 319 -2.96 -8.69 -3.64
C LEU A 319 -4.46 -8.78 -3.93
N ALA A 320 -5.33 -8.49 -2.96
CA ALA A 320 -6.77 -8.41 -3.21
C ALA A 320 -7.12 -7.36 -4.26
N ILE A 321 -6.45 -6.19 -4.24
CA ILE A 321 -6.60 -5.15 -5.27
C ILE A 321 -6.12 -5.67 -6.64
N LEU A 322 -4.94 -6.28 -6.69
CA LEU A 322 -4.40 -6.84 -7.95
C LEU A 322 -5.30 -7.95 -8.51
N TRP A 323 -5.77 -8.87 -7.67
CA TRP A 323 -6.71 -9.92 -8.10
C TRP A 323 -8.04 -9.35 -8.58
N ASN A 324 -8.51 -8.23 -8.00
CA ASN A 324 -9.67 -7.51 -8.51
C ASN A 324 -9.43 -6.98 -9.92
N LYS A 325 -8.28 -6.33 -10.16
CA LYS A 325 -7.89 -5.82 -11.49
C LYS A 325 -7.81 -6.94 -12.53
N ILE A 326 -7.18 -8.06 -12.17
CA ILE A 326 -7.06 -9.22 -13.05
C ILE A 326 -8.45 -9.81 -13.37
N ALA A 327 -9.32 -9.93 -12.37
CA ALA A 327 -10.68 -10.44 -12.57
C ALA A 327 -11.53 -9.52 -13.46
N ALA A 328 -11.27 -8.21 -13.43
CA ALA A 328 -11.96 -7.24 -14.30
C ALA A 328 -11.41 -7.25 -15.73
N ASP A 329 -10.11 -7.50 -15.91
CA ASP A 329 -9.45 -7.60 -17.22
C ASP A 329 -9.74 -8.94 -17.92
N ASP A 330 -9.82 -10.03 -17.14
CA ASP A 330 -10.16 -11.37 -17.59
C ASP A 330 -11.30 -11.97 -16.75
N SER A 331 -12.51 -11.86 -17.25
CA SER A 331 -13.72 -12.38 -16.58
C SER A 331 -13.73 -13.91 -16.33
N HIS A 332 -12.78 -14.65 -16.92
CA HIS A 332 -12.60 -16.09 -16.72
C HIS A 332 -11.60 -16.43 -15.60
N SER A 333 -10.96 -15.43 -15.01
CA SER A 333 -10.02 -15.61 -13.90
C SER A 333 -10.74 -15.97 -12.58
N PHE A 334 -11.34 -17.16 -12.55
CA PHE A 334 -12.09 -17.66 -11.38
C PHE A 334 -11.23 -17.64 -10.09
N TRP A 335 -9.96 -18.01 -10.19
CA TRP A 335 -9.04 -17.99 -9.06
C TRP A 335 -8.84 -16.56 -8.48
N ALA A 336 -8.81 -15.54 -9.37
CA ALA A 336 -8.65 -14.16 -8.92
C ALA A 336 -9.90 -13.69 -8.14
N VAL A 337 -11.09 -14.05 -8.59
CA VAL A 337 -12.35 -13.75 -7.88
C VAL A 337 -12.39 -14.40 -6.50
N GLU A 338 -12.06 -15.70 -6.43
CA GLU A 338 -12.08 -16.45 -5.17
C GLU A 338 -11.04 -15.92 -4.18
N ALA A 339 -9.80 -15.71 -4.63
CA ALA A 339 -8.72 -15.21 -3.79
C ALA A 339 -9.03 -13.81 -3.26
N ARG A 340 -9.55 -12.90 -4.10
CA ARG A 340 -9.99 -11.56 -3.72
C ARG A 340 -11.05 -11.59 -2.63
N SER A 341 -12.13 -12.31 -2.84
CA SER A 341 -13.26 -12.36 -1.90
C SER A 341 -12.86 -12.95 -0.55
N SER A 342 -12.10 -14.04 -0.58
CA SER A 342 -11.58 -14.69 0.64
C SER A 342 -10.61 -13.78 1.41
N MET A 343 -9.75 -13.05 0.71
CA MET A 343 -8.80 -12.12 1.33
C MET A 343 -9.53 -10.93 1.94
N ASN A 344 -10.51 -10.35 1.26
CA ASN A 344 -11.31 -9.25 1.79
C ASN A 344 -12.07 -9.65 3.05
N THR A 345 -12.63 -10.86 3.08
CA THR A 345 -13.25 -11.41 4.29
C THR A 345 -12.26 -11.52 5.45
N LEU A 346 -11.04 -12.04 5.20
CA LEU A 346 -10.00 -12.13 6.21
C LEU A 346 -9.62 -10.75 6.77
N LEU A 347 -9.37 -9.78 5.90
CA LEU A 347 -9.00 -8.41 6.29
C LEU A 347 -10.11 -7.73 7.10
N SER A 348 -11.37 -7.94 6.71
CA SER A 348 -12.55 -7.46 7.44
C SER A 348 -12.60 -8.02 8.88
N VAL A 349 -12.37 -9.31 9.06
CA VAL A 349 -12.31 -9.95 10.39
C VAL A 349 -11.16 -9.40 11.23
N ILE A 350 -9.98 -9.23 10.64
CA ILE A 350 -8.81 -8.68 11.33
C ILE A 350 -9.07 -7.24 11.77
N ALA A 351 -9.65 -6.40 10.93
CA ALA A 351 -9.90 -4.99 11.22
C ALA A 351 -11.00 -4.76 12.28
N THR A 352 -12.10 -5.53 12.24
CA THR A 352 -13.28 -5.24 13.09
C THR A 352 -13.31 -5.95 14.42
N SER A 353 -12.60 -7.06 14.59
CA SER A 353 -12.69 -7.91 15.78
C SER A 353 -11.76 -7.51 16.94
N GLY A 354 -11.02 -6.41 16.85
CA GLY A 354 -10.19 -5.86 17.94
C GLY A 354 -10.74 -4.53 18.45
N ALA A 355 -10.26 -4.02 19.54
CA ALA A 355 -10.38 -2.67 20.12
C ALA A 355 -11.52 -1.77 19.61
N ARG A 356 -12.75 -2.10 19.94
CA ARG A 356 -13.96 -1.44 19.43
C ARG A 356 -14.17 0.02 19.91
N THR A 357 -13.42 0.48 20.89
CA THR A 357 -13.75 1.72 21.61
C THR A 357 -12.66 2.78 21.65
N ALA A 358 -11.40 2.42 21.43
CA ALA A 358 -10.32 3.42 21.47
C ALA A 358 -10.20 4.13 20.12
N ARG A 359 -10.22 5.47 20.15
CA ARG A 359 -10.17 6.35 18.98
C ARG A 359 -8.96 6.06 18.08
N ASP A 360 -7.80 5.81 18.67
CA ASP A 360 -6.54 5.66 17.96
C ASP A 360 -6.33 4.27 17.31
N VAL A 361 -7.20 3.31 17.60
CA VAL A 361 -7.03 1.92 17.09
C VAL A 361 -8.26 1.38 16.35
N GLY A 362 -9.42 1.96 16.55
CA GLY A 362 -10.69 1.45 15.99
C GLY A 362 -10.76 1.60 14.47
N GLY A 363 -10.71 0.50 13.74
CA GLY A 363 -10.79 0.45 12.28
C GLY A 363 -9.44 0.33 11.57
N ALA A 364 -8.34 0.44 12.30
CA ALA A 364 -7.00 0.28 11.73
C ALA A 364 -6.67 -1.18 11.40
N LEU A 365 -5.92 -1.39 10.33
CA LEU A 365 -5.31 -2.67 10.02
C LEU A 365 -3.89 -2.73 10.58
N GLN A 366 -3.55 -3.81 11.28
CA GLN A 366 -2.24 -3.98 11.88
C GLN A 366 -1.15 -4.30 10.84
N GLY A 367 0.12 -4.02 11.21
CA GLY A 367 1.26 -4.30 10.36
C GLY A 367 1.53 -5.79 10.17
N SER A 368 1.38 -6.59 11.23
CA SER A 368 1.48 -8.06 11.20
C SER A 368 0.26 -8.72 11.80
N PHE A 369 -0.08 -9.92 11.32
CA PHE A 369 -1.05 -10.79 11.96
C PHE A 369 -0.40 -12.14 12.30
N PRO A 370 -0.31 -12.50 13.58
CA PRO A 370 -0.75 -11.69 14.75
C PRO A 370 0.07 -10.41 14.96
N MET A 371 -0.49 -9.44 15.69
CA MET A 371 0.06 -8.08 15.87
C MET A 371 1.48 -8.02 16.45
N TRP A 372 1.95 -9.11 17.03
CA TRP A 372 3.32 -9.25 17.53
C TRP A 372 4.30 -9.81 16.49
N GLY A 373 3.89 -9.96 15.23
CA GLY A 373 4.81 -10.30 14.14
C GLY A 373 5.92 -9.24 13.98
N ARG A 374 6.97 -9.60 13.25
CA ARG A 374 8.19 -8.77 13.16
C ARG A 374 8.05 -7.53 12.27
N TYR A 375 7.08 -7.52 11.36
CA TYR A 375 6.81 -6.34 10.54
C TYR A 375 5.88 -5.40 11.30
N GLU A 376 6.33 -4.17 11.54
CA GLU A 376 5.57 -3.16 12.30
C GLU A 376 4.95 -3.70 13.60
N THR A 377 5.78 -4.34 14.43
CA THR A 377 5.37 -5.00 15.67
C THR A 377 4.57 -4.06 16.56
N PHE A 378 3.32 -4.45 16.91
CA PHE A 378 2.35 -3.64 17.65
C PHE A 378 2.01 -2.31 16.98
N GLY A 379 2.24 -2.20 15.68
CA GLY A 379 1.96 -1.01 14.88
C GLY A 379 0.68 -1.14 14.07
N LEU A 380 0.06 0.00 13.85
CA LEU A 380 -1.09 0.21 12.98
C LEU A 380 -0.65 1.19 11.87
N PRO A 381 0.03 0.69 10.83
CA PRO A 381 0.52 1.55 9.78
C PRO A 381 -0.64 2.05 8.92
N ASN A 382 -0.63 3.34 8.61
CA ASN A 382 -1.66 3.98 7.80
C ASN A 382 -1.77 3.36 6.40
N TRP A 383 -0.64 2.92 5.83
CA TRP A 383 -0.64 2.21 4.54
C TRP A 383 -1.36 0.87 4.58
N ALA A 384 -1.32 0.12 5.68
CA ALA A 384 -2.08 -1.13 5.78
C ALA A 384 -3.58 -0.87 5.72
N THR A 385 -4.05 0.12 6.49
CA THR A 385 -5.47 0.50 6.50
C THR A 385 -5.91 1.06 5.14
N LYS A 386 -5.06 1.87 4.49
CA LYS A 386 -5.33 2.40 3.14
C LYS A 386 -5.61 1.29 2.14
N TYR A 387 -4.71 0.29 2.03
CA TYR A 387 -4.90 -0.80 1.07
C TYR A 387 -6.10 -1.69 1.42
N MET A 388 -6.38 -1.89 2.71
CA MET A 388 -7.61 -2.56 3.14
C MET A 388 -8.86 -1.80 2.65
N VAL A 389 -8.92 -0.49 2.83
CA VAL A 389 -10.06 0.35 2.39
C VAL A 389 -10.26 0.23 0.89
N ASP A 390 -9.18 0.33 0.11
CA ASP A 390 -9.25 0.21 -1.34
C ASP A 390 -9.75 -1.16 -1.79
N SER A 391 -9.25 -2.24 -1.16
CA SER A 391 -9.71 -3.59 -1.47
C SER A 391 -11.20 -3.78 -1.15
N LEU A 392 -11.66 -3.24 -0.02
CA LEU A 392 -13.06 -3.30 0.39
C LEU A 392 -13.97 -2.47 -0.51
N MET A 393 -13.53 -1.28 -0.95
CA MET A 393 -14.27 -0.48 -1.92
C MET A 393 -14.43 -1.22 -3.26
N ASN A 394 -13.37 -1.91 -3.72
CA ASN A 394 -13.46 -2.74 -4.93
C ASN A 394 -14.47 -3.89 -4.76
N GLU A 395 -14.46 -4.59 -3.62
CA GLU A 395 -15.37 -5.70 -3.36
C GLU A 395 -16.83 -5.26 -3.24
N LEU A 396 -17.06 -4.10 -2.65
CA LEU A 396 -18.39 -3.53 -2.46
C LEU A 396 -18.92 -2.78 -3.70
N ASN A 397 -18.15 -2.76 -4.80
CA ASN A 397 -18.43 -1.96 -6.00
C ASN A 397 -18.71 -0.49 -5.63
N TRP A 398 -17.92 0.05 -4.71
CA TRP A 398 -17.95 1.46 -4.33
C TRP A 398 -17.42 2.26 -5.51
N SER A 399 -18.32 2.67 -6.40
CA SER A 399 -17.95 3.10 -7.75
C SER A 399 -17.44 4.54 -7.81
N ASP A 400 -16.56 4.80 -8.80
CA ASP A 400 -16.11 6.12 -9.21
C ASP A 400 -17.14 6.82 -10.13
N GLU A 401 -18.35 6.26 -10.28
CA GLU A 401 -19.38 6.77 -11.20
C GLU A 401 -20.12 7.96 -10.60
N ARG A 402 -19.57 9.16 -10.82
CA ARG A 402 -20.33 10.38 -11.06
C ARG A 402 -19.59 11.29 -12.01
#